data_44fa5b80a6c8e38f1f2e0f9a052d18a2
#
_entry.id   44fa5b80a6c8e38f1f2e0f9a052d18a2
#
_cell.length_a   1.000
_cell.length_b   1.000
_cell.length_c   1.000
_cell.angle_alpha   90.00
_cell.angle_beta   90.00
_cell.angle_gamma   90.00
#
_symmetry.space_group_name_H-M   'P 1'
#
loop_
_entity.id
_entity.type
_entity.pdbx_description
1 polymer ?
#
loop_
_entity_poly.entity_id
_entity_poly.type
_entity_poly.pdbx_seq_one_letter_code
_entity_poly.pdbx_strand_id
1 'polypeptide(L)'
;MTTPPTVPATPQTNPTPPTNWNQEPPLDHAELCARVRFSLDDPPAPSASWLKQAQGRVREANDKVRMQNLRVTQAIMPDLFQAVKDVSKRLLLQVEPEVIVMPDAEPNAFVRLPGVPGEPPFIVLHSGLIELLSLDELSSIIGHELGHSGCKHASNNDDENWAAGSFHLENSRASEISADRIGILAAPSVEAALTAEIKMKTGLSSRHLKVDVSAILAGFPGKSEEFDRRWEASTHPDLSLRFWAQAVFAETDLFRSLKGLEGGRPFAEVEREIEQRFLSVGAGVAFRAASDVLHEAIAWMGVLVISDDGIVDDKEKAALIQYVGVIWAEDACDYARRHGLKAVERRAKEVIKPLAATGGRTRKRLEQSLRSLAKDAGSEQKFDKLAALLKDFLSGD
;
A
#
# COMPACT_ATOMS: atom_id res chain seq x y z
N MET A 1 -49.29 29.96 21.41
CA MET A 1 -48.01 29.30 21.09
C MET A 1 -48.34 27.99 20.41
N THR A 2 -48.33 27.99 19.10
CA THR A 2 -48.63 26.84 18.26
C THR A 2 -47.30 26.18 17.86
N THR A 3 -47.10 24.95 18.28
CA THR A 3 -45.96 24.09 17.87
C THR A 3 -46.03 23.87 16.35
N PRO A 4 -44.88 23.97 15.63
CA PRO A 4 -44.83 23.64 14.24
C PRO A 4 -44.97 22.13 14.01
N PRO A 5 -45.56 21.69 12.90
CA PRO A 5 -45.76 20.28 12.60
C PRO A 5 -44.39 19.60 12.33
N THR A 6 -44.15 18.50 12.99
CA THR A 6 -43.06 17.57 12.70
C THR A 6 -43.27 16.92 11.33
N VAL A 7 -42.36 17.20 10.39
CA VAL A 7 -42.30 16.51 9.11
C VAL A 7 -41.74 15.10 9.38
N PRO A 8 -42.46 14.03 8.97
CA PRO A 8 -41.94 12.67 9.11
C PRO A 8 -40.72 12.49 8.21
N ALA A 9 -39.63 12.03 8.80
CA ALA A 9 -38.42 11.63 8.06
C ALA A 9 -38.77 10.50 7.08
N THR A 10 -38.64 10.77 5.80
CA THR A 10 -38.74 9.75 4.75
C THR A 10 -37.65 8.71 4.99
N PRO A 11 -37.94 7.40 5.03
CA PRO A 11 -36.92 6.39 5.12
C PRO A 11 -36.03 6.48 3.88
N GLN A 12 -34.77 6.80 4.05
CA GLN A 12 -33.75 6.69 2.99
C GLN A 12 -33.64 5.20 2.65
N THR A 13 -34.30 4.78 1.59
CA THR A 13 -34.03 3.48 0.98
C THR A 13 -32.60 3.53 0.41
N ASN A 14 -31.70 2.75 0.99
CA ASN A 14 -30.38 2.53 0.40
C ASN A 14 -30.57 2.12 -1.05
N PRO A 15 -29.95 2.80 -2.02
CA PRO A 15 -30.12 2.44 -3.42
C PRO A 15 -29.63 1.00 -3.62
N THR A 16 -30.49 0.19 -4.22
CA THR A 16 -30.09 -1.12 -4.73
C THR A 16 -28.95 -0.90 -5.74
N PRO A 17 -27.84 -1.63 -5.67
CA PRO A 17 -26.75 -1.43 -6.62
C PRO A 17 -27.29 -1.61 -8.05
N PRO A 18 -26.89 -0.72 -8.99
CA PRO A 18 -27.41 -0.76 -10.35
C PRO A 18 -26.98 -2.04 -11.05
N THR A 19 -27.89 -2.61 -11.82
CA THR A 19 -27.70 -3.82 -12.61
C THR A 19 -26.94 -3.61 -13.92
N ASN A 20 -26.39 -2.41 -14.15
CA ASN A 20 -25.71 -2.06 -15.41
C ASN A 20 -24.35 -1.39 -15.14
N TRP A 21 -23.43 -2.14 -14.65
CA TRP A 21 -22.02 -1.82 -14.73
C TRP A 21 -21.57 -2.11 -16.17
N ASN A 22 -21.28 -1.13 -16.96
CA ASN A 22 -20.85 -1.28 -18.36
C ASN A 22 -20.22 -2.66 -18.64
N GLN A 23 -21.10 -3.63 -18.91
CA GLN A 23 -20.78 -4.99 -19.31
C GLN A 23 -20.14 -5.89 -18.24
N GLU A 24 -21.00 -6.74 -17.71
CA GLU A 24 -20.70 -8.03 -17.09
C GLU A 24 -20.57 -8.17 -15.56
N PRO A 25 -20.75 -9.35 -15.09
CA PRO A 25 -21.49 -9.79 -13.90
C PRO A 25 -20.70 -9.69 -12.60
N PRO A 26 -21.20 -10.20 -11.52
CA PRO A 26 -20.95 -9.62 -10.21
C PRO A 26 -19.46 -9.57 -9.93
N LEU A 27 -19.01 -8.35 -9.76
CA LEU A 27 -17.73 -8.05 -9.21
C LEU A 27 -17.62 -8.76 -7.86
N ASP A 28 -16.61 -9.57 -7.69
CA ASP A 28 -16.15 -9.93 -6.37
C ASP A 28 -15.24 -8.81 -5.83
N HIS A 29 -14.86 -8.93 -4.57
CA HIS A 29 -13.99 -7.95 -3.92
C HIS A 29 -12.63 -7.78 -4.62
N ALA A 30 -12.07 -8.86 -5.15
CA ALA A 30 -10.77 -8.82 -5.83
C ALA A 30 -10.85 -8.04 -7.14
N GLU A 31 -11.92 -8.24 -7.91
CA GLU A 31 -12.16 -7.48 -9.12
C GLU A 31 -12.46 -6.00 -8.82
N LEU A 32 -13.24 -5.70 -7.77
CA LEU A 32 -13.45 -4.34 -7.30
C LEU A 32 -12.11 -3.65 -7.00
N CYS A 33 -11.25 -4.29 -6.21
CA CYS A 33 -9.92 -3.79 -5.90
C CYS A 33 -9.08 -3.58 -7.17
N ALA A 34 -9.10 -4.52 -8.11
CA ALA A 34 -8.37 -4.39 -9.37
C ALA A 34 -8.83 -3.19 -10.22
N ARG A 35 -10.15 -2.90 -10.25
CA ARG A 35 -10.71 -1.78 -11.01
C ARG A 35 -10.37 -0.41 -10.44
N VAL A 36 -10.28 -0.28 -9.13
CA VAL A 36 -10.01 1.00 -8.47
C VAL A 36 -8.56 1.15 -8.01
N ARG A 37 -7.72 0.13 -8.22
CA ARG A 37 -6.30 0.19 -7.89
C ARG A 37 -5.65 1.39 -8.55
N PHE A 38 -4.83 2.11 -7.79
CA PHE A 38 -4.03 3.20 -8.34
C PHE A 38 -3.00 2.64 -9.33
N SER A 39 -2.85 3.29 -10.47
CA SER A 39 -2.01 2.83 -11.59
C SER A 39 -0.54 2.61 -11.22
N LEU A 40 -0.03 3.35 -10.22
CA LEU A 40 1.34 3.20 -9.73
C LEU A 40 1.45 2.20 -8.56
N ASP A 41 0.35 1.58 -8.15
CA ASP A 41 0.32 0.56 -7.12
C ASP A 41 0.57 -0.82 -7.74
N ASP A 42 1.82 -1.23 -7.75
CA ASP A 42 2.28 -2.53 -8.25
C ASP A 42 3.05 -3.29 -7.16
N PRO A 43 2.32 -3.86 -6.18
CA PRO A 43 2.96 -4.60 -5.09
C PRO A 43 3.60 -5.88 -5.65
N PRO A 44 4.83 -6.19 -5.25
CA PRO A 44 5.46 -7.45 -5.63
C PRO A 44 4.63 -8.62 -5.11
N ALA A 45 4.28 -9.55 -6.00
CA ALA A 45 3.59 -10.77 -5.59
C ALA A 45 4.50 -11.60 -4.69
N PRO A 46 4.11 -11.91 -3.45
CA PRO A 46 4.92 -12.74 -2.58
C PRO A 46 5.09 -14.13 -3.21
N SER A 47 6.30 -14.68 -3.16
CA SER A 47 6.56 -16.01 -3.71
C SER A 47 5.73 -17.08 -2.98
N ALA A 48 5.28 -18.11 -3.71
CA ALA A 48 4.51 -19.22 -3.12
C ALA A 48 5.26 -19.93 -1.98
N SER A 49 6.58 -19.97 -2.04
CA SER A 49 7.43 -20.54 -0.99
C SER A 49 7.43 -19.70 0.27
N TRP A 50 7.50 -18.36 0.15
CA TRP A 50 7.42 -17.44 1.27
C TRP A 50 6.05 -17.51 1.95
N LEU A 51 4.97 -17.49 1.17
CA LEU A 51 3.61 -17.65 1.70
C LEU A 51 3.48 -18.94 2.53
N LYS A 52 4.01 -20.05 2.02
CA LYS A 52 3.97 -21.33 2.73
C LYS A 52 4.78 -21.33 4.03
N GLN A 53 5.94 -20.69 4.05
CA GLN A 53 6.76 -20.56 5.26
C GLN A 53 6.14 -19.58 6.27
N ALA A 54 5.55 -18.49 5.78
CA ALA A 54 4.90 -17.50 6.63
C ALA A 54 3.61 -18.02 7.28
N GLN A 55 2.86 -18.91 6.62
CA GLN A 55 1.55 -19.39 7.08
C GLN A 55 1.53 -19.88 8.54
N GLY A 56 2.51 -20.69 8.94
CA GLY A 56 2.58 -21.20 10.32
C GLY A 56 2.76 -20.10 11.35
N ARG A 57 3.68 -19.19 11.10
CA ARG A 57 3.97 -18.02 11.98
C ARG A 57 2.80 -17.04 12.03
N VAL A 58 2.20 -16.75 10.89
CA VAL A 58 1.03 -15.87 10.79
C VAL A 58 -0.14 -16.47 11.57
N ARG A 59 -0.40 -17.76 11.43
CA ARG A 59 -1.46 -18.43 12.18
C ARG A 59 -1.25 -18.35 13.69
N GLU A 60 -0.07 -18.71 14.17
CA GLU A 60 0.27 -18.64 15.60
C GLU A 60 0.10 -17.21 16.14
N ALA A 61 0.58 -16.20 15.40
CA ALA A 61 0.44 -14.81 15.78
C ALA A 61 -1.03 -14.35 15.79
N ASN A 62 -1.85 -14.78 14.80
CA ASN A 62 -3.27 -14.47 14.76
C ASN A 62 -4.02 -15.15 15.91
N ASP A 63 -3.72 -16.40 16.22
CA ASP A 63 -4.34 -17.12 17.33
C ASP A 63 -4.01 -16.47 18.67
N LYS A 64 -2.79 -15.96 18.86
CA LYS A 64 -2.40 -15.19 20.04
C LYS A 64 -3.22 -13.88 20.16
N VAL A 65 -3.40 -13.16 19.06
CA VAL A 65 -4.23 -11.94 19.06
C VAL A 65 -5.68 -12.28 19.39
N ARG A 66 -6.25 -13.34 18.81
CA ARG A 66 -7.62 -13.81 19.10
C ARG A 66 -7.83 -14.16 20.57
N MET A 67 -6.86 -14.84 21.19
CA MET A 67 -6.96 -15.27 22.59
C MET A 67 -6.84 -14.13 23.58
N GLN A 68 -6.16 -13.04 23.23
CA GLN A 68 -5.86 -11.96 24.14
C GLN A 68 -6.81 -10.75 24.03
N ASN A 69 -7.66 -10.72 22.99
CA ASN A 69 -8.44 -9.54 22.64
C ASN A 69 -9.92 -9.87 22.39
N LEU A 70 -10.75 -8.83 22.32
CA LEU A 70 -12.19 -8.97 22.20
C LEU A 70 -12.61 -9.16 20.74
N ARG A 71 -13.27 -10.27 20.44
CA ARG A 71 -13.87 -10.48 19.12
C ARG A 71 -15.19 -9.72 18.99
N VAL A 72 -15.36 -8.99 17.89
CA VAL A 72 -16.62 -8.32 17.54
C VAL A 72 -17.66 -9.37 17.14
N THR A 73 -18.77 -9.39 17.86
CA THR A 73 -19.90 -10.29 17.60
C THR A 73 -21.22 -9.54 17.77
N GLN A 74 -22.29 -10.08 17.17
CA GLN A 74 -23.63 -9.51 17.35
C GLN A 74 -24.07 -9.43 18.81
N ALA A 75 -23.59 -10.34 19.66
CA ALA A 75 -23.97 -10.36 21.08
C ALA A 75 -23.24 -9.32 21.93
N ILE A 76 -22.04 -8.90 21.52
CA ILE A 76 -21.15 -8.05 22.35
C ILE A 76 -21.13 -6.61 21.82
N MET A 77 -21.02 -6.45 20.50
CA MET A 77 -20.92 -5.14 19.82
C MET A 77 -21.86 -5.12 18.59
N PRO A 78 -23.19 -5.14 18.80
CA PRO A 78 -24.17 -5.32 17.72
C PRO A 78 -24.05 -4.28 16.62
N ASP A 79 -23.83 -3.02 16.95
CA ASP A 79 -23.79 -1.94 15.99
C ASP A 79 -22.52 -1.98 15.14
N LEU A 80 -21.35 -2.25 15.75
CA LEU A 80 -20.09 -2.43 15.01
C LEU A 80 -20.15 -3.71 14.15
N PHE A 81 -20.72 -4.78 14.67
CA PHE A 81 -20.92 -6.02 13.91
C PHE A 81 -21.81 -5.77 12.68
N GLN A 82 -22.87 -4.98 12.80
CA GLN A 82 -23.70 -4.61 11.66
C GLN A 82 -22.95 -3.72 10.67
N ALA A 83 -22.16 -2.75 11.14
CA ALA A 83 -21.33 -1.91 10.27
C ALA A 83 -20.33 -2.76 9.44
N VAL A 84 -19.69 -3.76 10.05
CA VAL A 84 -18.80 -4.71 9.35
C VAL A 84 -19.56 -5.46 8.24
N LYS A 85 -20.76 -5.92 8.51
CA LYS A 85 -21.62 -6.59 7.50
C LYS A 85 -21.98 -5.67 6.34
N ASP A 86 -22.33 -4.43 6.66
CA ASP A 86 -22.67 -3.44 5.65
C ASP A 86 -21.49 -3.06 4.77
N VAL A 87 -20.29 -2.94 5.36
CA VAL A 87 -19.02 -2.77 4.62
C VAL A 87 -18.76 -3.98 3.74
N SER A 88 -18.87 -5.20 4.28
CA SER A 88 -18.66 -6.44 3.52
C SER A 88 -19.56 -6.52 2.30
N LYS A 89 -20.84 -6.15 2.46
CA LYS A 89 -21.82 -6.09 1.36
C LYS A 89 -21.45 -5.03 0.32
N ARG A 90 -21.10 -3.81 0.75
CA ARG A 90 -20.70 -2.72 -0.16
C ARG A 90 -19.46 -3.07 -0.96
N LEU A 91 -18.52 -3.78 -0.35
CA LEU A 91 -17.27 -4.20 -0.97
C LEU A 91 -17.32 -5.57 -1.63
N LEU A 92 -18.49 -6.18 -1.76
CA LEU A 92 -18.72 -7.47 -2.44
C LEU A 92 -17.88 -8.62 -1.88
N LEU A 93 -17.62 -8.62 -0.57
CA LEU A 93 -16.93 -9.71 0.08
C LEU A 93 -17.80 -10.97 0.12
N GLN A 94 -17.24 -12.12 -0.27
CA GLN A 94 -17.90 -13.42 -0.18
C GLN A 94 -17.89 -13.97 1.25
N VAL A 95 -16.87 -13.58 2.03
CA VAL A 95 -16.70 -14.00 3.43
C VAL A 95 -16.49 -12.76 4.27
N GLU A 96 -17.29 -12.61 5.33
CA GLU A 96 -17.17 -11.47 6.25
C GLU A 96 -15.82 -11.51 6.97
N PRO A 97 -15.15 -10.35 7.17
CA PRO A 97 -13.90 -10.30 7.92
C PRO A 97 -14.11 -10.63 9.39
N GLU A 98 -13.10 -11.25 10.00
CA GLU A 98 -13.02 -11.35 11.44
C GLU A 98 -12.48 -10.03 12.00
N VAL A 99 -13.19 -9.42 12.96
CA VAL A 99 -12.78 -8.15 13.57
C VAL A 99 -12.53 -8.35 15.05
N ILE A 100 -11.37 -7.88 15.49
CA ILE A 100 -10.90 -7.95 16.88
C ILE A 100 -10.67 -6.53 17.40
N VAL A 101 -11.06 -6.27 18.63
CA VAL A 101 -10.77 -5.03 19.35
C VAL A 101 -9.61 -5.25 20.30
N MET A 102 -8.53 -4.50 20.09
CA MET A 102 -7.35 -4.50 20.95
C MET A 102 -7.39 -3.29 21.90
N PRO A 103 -7.09 -3.47 23.20
CA PRO A 103 -7.10 -2.38 24.17
C PRO A 103 -5.86 -1.50 23.97
N ASP A 104 -6.03 -0.44 23.20
CA ASP A 104 -5.02 0.58 22.97
C ASP A 104 -5.70 1.94 22.82
N ALA A 105 -5.18 2.97 23.51
CA ALA A 105 -5.72 4.32 23.45
C ALA A 105 -5.30 5.07 22.18
N GLU A 106 -4.23 4.66 21.49
CA GLU A 106 -3.82 5.21 20.23
C GLU A 106 -4.79 4.80 19.12
N PRO A 107 -5.45 5.75 18.42
CA PRO A 107 -6.37 5.43 17.35
C PRO A 107 -5.63 4.76 16.18
N ASN A 108 -5.81 3.46 16.00
CA ASN A 108 -5.18 2.72 14.92
C ASN A 108 -6.03 1.52 14.48
N ALA A 109 -5.79 1.05 13.26
CA ALA A 109 -6.32 -0.20 12.73
C ALA A 109 -5.28 -0.85 11.84
N PHE A 110 -5.36 -2.17 11.65
CA PHE A 110 -4.54 -2.89 10.69
C PHE A 110 -5.18 -4.21 10.29
N VAL A 111 -4.95 -4.60 9.04
CA VAL A 111 -5.33 -5.92 8.53
C VAL A 111 -4.16 -6.89 8.71
N ARG A 112 -4.47 -8.12 9.05
CA ARG A 112 -3.52 -9.23 9.09
C ARG A 112 -3.84 -10.23 7.99
N LEU A 113 -2.80 -10.82 7.42
CA LEU A 113 -2.97 -11.88 6.45
C LEU A 113 -3.70 -13.06 7.10
N PRO A 114 -4.60 -13.75 6.36
CA PRO A 114 -5.18 -15.00 6.83
C PRO A 114 -4.07 -16.04 7.05
N GLY A 115 -4.19 -16.81 8.14
CA GLY A 115 -3.22 -17.87 8.44
C GLY A 115 -3.31 -19.06 7.50
N VAL A 116 -4.45 -19.24 6.83
CA VAL A 116 -4.71 -20.32 5.87
C VAL A 116 -5.45 -19.73 4.66
N PRO A 117 -5.14 -20.20 3.43
CA PRO A 117 -5.90 -19.82 2.25
C PRO A 117 -7.39 -20.12 2.42
N GLY A 118 -8.24 -19.11 2.13
CA GLY A 118 -9.69 -19.23 2.28
C GLY A 118 -10.24 -18.81 3.65
N GLU A 119 -9.39 -18.52 4.63
CA GLU A 119 -9.84 -17.83 5.84
C GLU A 119 -10.24 -16.37 5.54
N PRO A 120 -11.20 -15.82 6.30
CA PRO A 120 -11.59 -14.42 6.15
C PRO A 120 -10.42 -13.47 6.46
N PRO A 121 -10.43 -12.26 5.91
CA PRO A 121 -9.54 -11.19 6.34
C PRO A 121 -9.67 -10.97 7.85
N PHE A 122 -8.54 -10.69 8.51
CA PHE A 122 -8.47 -10.50 9.94
C PHE A 122 -8.08 -9.05 10.25
N ILE A 123 -9.04 -8.28 10.79
CA ILE A 123 -8.87 -6.84 11.08
C ILE A 123 -8.74 -6.65 12.57
N VAL A 124 -7.77 -5.85 12.99
CA VAL A 124 -7.62 -5.40 14.37
C VAL A 124 -7.96 -3.92 14.43
N LEU A 125 -8.86 -3.55 15.35
CA LEU A 125 -9.21 -2.17 15.66
C LEU A 125 -8.74 -1.86 17.08
N HIS A 126 -8.05 -0.75 17.27
CA HIS A 126 -7.74 -0.25 18.61
C HIS A 126 -8.99 0.35 19.27
N SER A 127 -9.15 0.16 20.59
CA SER A 127 -10.28 0.72 21.33
C SER A 127 -10.36 2.24 21.23
N GLY A 128 -9.21 2.93 21.21
CA GLY A 128 -9.15 4.38 21.01
C GLY A 128 -9.71 4.84 19.67
N LEU A 129 -9.60 4.02 18.62
CA LEU A 129 -10.22 4.30 17.33
C LEU A 129 -11.75 4.23 17.39
N ILE A 130 -12.29 3.22 18.07
CA ILE A 130 -13.73 3.01 18.22
C ILE A 130 -14.36 4.14 19.04
N GLU A 131 -13.68 4.63 20.08
CA GLU A 131 -14.11 5.76 20.89
C GLU A 131 -14.06 7.11 20.12
N LEU A 132 -13.13 7.24 19.17
CA LEU A 132 -12.92 8.47 18.41
C LEU A 132 -13.89 8.63 17.24
N LEU A 133 -14.24 7.53 16.57
CA LEU A 133 -14.96 7.51 15.28
C LEU A 133 -16.43 7.10 15.45
N SER A 134 -17.30 7.69 14.64
CA SER A 134 -18.64 7.16 14.42
C SER A 134 -18.59 5.85 13.62
N LEU A 135 -19.68 5.08 13.58
CA LEU A 135 -19.77 3.85 12.78
C LEU A 135 -19.62 4.12 11.28
N ASP A 136 -20.11 5.26 10.81
CA ASP A 136 -19.94 5.68 9.42
C ASP A 136 -18.47 5.93 9.07
N GLU A 137 -17.76 6.59 9.97
CA GLU A 137 -16.33 6.83 9.85
C GLU A 137 -15.51 5.54 9.99
N LEU A 138 -15.86 4.66 10.95
CA LEU A 138 -15.23 3.34 11.09
C LEU A 138 -15.40 2.48 9.84
N SER A 139 -16.52 2.62 9.13
CA SER A 139 -16.77 1.91 7.87
C SER A 139 -15.69 2.20 6.83
N SER A 140 -15.19 3.45 6.75
CA SER A 140 -14.11 3.80 5.82
C SER A 140 -12.78 3.17 6.22
N ILE A 141 -12.47 3.13 7.53
CA ILE A 141 -11.23 2.54 8.02
C ILE A 141 -11.23 1.03 7.82
N ILE A 142 -12.33 0.35 8.14
CA ILE A 142 -12.51 -1.07 7.86
C ILE A 142 -12.35 -1.35 6.36
N GLY A 143 -12.92 -0.50 5.51
CA GLY A 143 -12.78 -0.61 4.07
C GLY A 143 -11.35 -0.40 3.59
N HIS A 144 -10.63 0.56 4.16
CA HIS A 144 -9.21 0.80 3.87
C HIS A 144 -8.35 -0.44 4.19
N GLU A 145 -8.54 -1.05 5.36
CA GLU A 145 -7.83 -2.27 5.74
C GLU A 145 -8.17 -3.45 4.80
N LEU A 146 -9.44 -3.57 4.42
CA LEU A 146 -9.86 -4.56 3.42
C LEU A 146 -9.28 -4.26 2.03
N GLY A 147 -9.06 -3.00 1.71
CA GLY A 147 -8.36 -2.56 0.49
C GLY A 147 -6.93 -3.09 0.44
N HIS A 148 -6.18 -3.00 1.54
CA HIS A 148 -4.84 -3.59 1.62
C HIS A 148 -4.88 -5.11 1.37
N SER A 149 -5.83 -5.81 1.98
CA SER A 149 -6.00 -7.26 1.79
C SER A 149 -6.39 -7.60 0.34
N GLY A 150 -7.36 -6.90 -0.24
CA GLY A 150 -7.89 -7.17 -1.58
C GLY A 150 -6.92 -6.81 -2.70
N CYS A 151 -6.17 -5.73 -2.53
CA CYS A 151 -5.09 -5.33 -3.44
C CYS A 151 -3.79 -6.13 -3.23
N LYS A 152 -3.79 -7.07 -2.28
CA LYS A 152 -2.63 -7.92 -1.96
C LYS A 152 -1.40 -7.14 -1.48
N HIS A 153 -1.63 -6.05 -0.78
CA HIS A 153 -0.57 -5.34 -0.09
C HIS A 153 -0.10 -6.24 1.05
N ALA A 154 1.16 -6.65 1.04
CA ALA A 154 1.71 -7.43 2.13
C ALA A 154 1.77 -6.56 3.39
N SER A 155 1.00 -6.90 4.41
CA SER A 155 1.15 -6.30 5.73
C SER A 155 2.37 -6.93 6.41
N ASN A 156 3.55 -6.45 6.09
CA ASN A 156 4.77 -6.88 6.74
C ASN A 156 5.02 -6.00 7.97
N ASN A 157 4.46 -6.40 9.09
CA ASN A 157 4.97 -5.95 10.40
C ASN A 157 6.23 -6.72 10.82
N ASP A 158 6.82 -7.51 9.92
CA ASP A 158 8.09 -8.19 10.20
C ASP A 158 9.24 -7.30 9.73
N ASP A 159 10.00 -6.78 10.70
CA ASP A 159 11.20 -5.94 10.55
C ASP A 159 12.31 -6.54 9.65
N GLU A 160 12.15 -7.75 9.13
CA GLU A 160 13.15 -8.45 8.33
C GLU A 160 13.12 -8.05 6.82
N ASN A 161 12.11 -7.37 6.30
CA ASN A 161 12.03 -6.94 4.89
C ASN A 161 12.51 -5.50 4.62
N TRP A 162 13.31 -4.94 5.50
CA TRP A 162 13.96 -3.64 5.33
C TRP A 162 14.89 -3.55 4.11
N ALA A 163 15.24 -4.69 3.51
CA ALA A 163 16.15 -4.75 2.37
C ALA A 163 15.55 -4.27 1.03
N ALA A 164 14.23 -4.23 0.90
CA ALA A 164 13.56 -3.78 -0.33
C ALA A 164 13.51 -2.25 -0.51
N GLY A 165 14.06 -1.50 0.43
CA GLY A 165 14.43 -0.08 0.29
C GLY A 165 13.32 0.85 -0.19
N SER A 166 13.64 1.64 -1.20
CA SER A 166 12.78 2.73 -1.69
C SER A 166 11.60 2.28 -2.56
N PHE A 167 11.70 1.16 -3.27
CA PHE A 167 10.59 0.58 -4.05
C PHE A 167 9.43 0.17 -3.13
N HIS A 168 9.74 -0.37 -1.95
CA HIS A 168 8.73 -0.68 -0.95
C HIS A 168 8.04 0.59 -0.41
N LEU A 169 8.76 1.70 -0.26
CA LEU A 169 8.18 2.98 0.19
C LEU A 169 7.26 3.61 -0.86
N GLU A 170 7.63 3.57 -2.14
CA GLU A 170 6.77 4.08 -3.22
C GLU A 170 5.53 3.21 -3.40
N ASN A 171 5.70 1.90 -3.41
CA ASN A 171 4.58 0.96 -3.46
C ASN A 171 3.68 1.10 -2.23
N SER A 172 4.25 1.29 -1.04
CA SER A 172 3.46 1.55 0.16
C SER A 172 2.64 2.84 0.03
N ARG A 173 3.20 3.90 -0.54
CA ARG A 173 2.47 5.16 -0.76
C ARG A 173 1.38 5.02 -1.83
N ALA A 174 1.68 4.33 -2.91
CA ALA A 174 0.69 4.05 -3.97
C ALA A 174 -0.39 3.09 -3.46
N SER A 175 -0.02 2.12 -2.62
CA SER A 175 -0.95 1.19 -1.98
C SER A 175 -1.92 1.88 -1.01
N GLU A 176 -1.48 2.94 -0.34
CA GLU A 176 -2.37 3.77 0.48
C GLU A 176 -3.47 4.43 -0.36
N ILE A 177 -3.13 4.97 -1.55
CA ILE A 177 -4.14 5.55 -2.45
C ILE A 177 -5.14 4.49 -2.91
N SER A 178 -4.69 3.28 -3.22
CA SER A 178 -5.58 2.17 -3.56
C SER A 178 -6.49 1.78 -2.38
N ALA A 179 -5.92 1.65 -1.18
CA ALA A 179 -6.66 1.33 0.03
C ALA A 179 -7.68 2.43 0.38
N ASP A 180 -7.31 3.71 0.22
CA ASP A 180 -8.19 4.86 0.41
C ASP A 180 -9.40 4.83 -0.52
N ARG A 181 -9.22 4.43 -1.78
CA ARG A 181 -10.32 4.27 -2.74
C ARG A 181 -11.32 3.20 -2.30
N ILE A 182 -10.83 2.11 -1.72
CA ILE A 182 -11.71 1.08 -1.14
C ILE A 182 -12.36 1.60 0.15
N GLY A 183 -11.63 2.34 0.98
CA GLY A 183 -12.17 2.98 2.19
C GLY A 183 -13.34 3.92 1.87
N ILE A 184 -13.19 4.81 0.89
CA ILE A 184 -14.26 5.74 0.51
C ILE A 184 -15.46 5.04 -0.15
N LEU A 185 -15.24 3.90 -0.82
CA LEU A 185 -16.31 3.05 -1.33
C LEU A 185 -17.07 2.33 -0.20
N ALA A 186 -16.37 1.95 0.86
CA ALA A 186 -16.96 1.32 2.04
C ALA A 186 -17.78 2.31 2.89
N ALA A 187 -17.36 3.56 2.96
CA ALA A 187 -18.04 4.60 3.72
C ALA A 187 -19.42 4.94 3.11
N PRO A 188 -20.40 5.37 3.93
CA PRO A 188 -21.69 5.85 3.42
C PRO A 188 -21.56 7.18 2.66
N SER A 189 -20.56 8.00 2.96
CA SER A 189 -20.28 9.26 2.27
C SER A 189 -18.80 9.56 2.19
N VAL A 190 -18.41 10.40 1.22
CA VAL A 190 -17.05 10.93 1.08
C VAL A 190 -16.60 11.69 2.32
N GLU A 191 -17.52 12.49 2.88
CA GLU A 191 -17.28 13.29 4.08
C GLU A 191 -16.95 12.41 5.30
N ALA A 192 -17.65 11.28 5.48
CA ALA A 192 -17.37 10.34 6.56
C ALA A 192 -15.96 9.76 6.44
N ALA A 193 -15.52 9.38 5.23
CA ALA A 193 -14.20 8.84 4.99
C ALA A 193 -13.09 9.87 5.31
N LEU A 194 -13.21 11.07 4.75
CA LEU A 194 -12.22 12.13 5.00
C LEU A 194 -12.19 12.57 6.46
N THR A 195 -13.34 12.61 7.12
CA THR A 195 -13.43 12.93 8.55
C THR A 195 -12.72 11.88 9.41
N ALA A 196 -12.91 10.59 9.08
CA ALA A 196 -12.23 9.50 9.79
C ALA A 196 -10.72 9.65 9.78
N GLU A 197 -10.14 9.90 8.61
CA GLU A 197 -8.69 10.08 8.50
C GLU A 197 -8.16 11.31 9.24
N ILE A 198 -8.87 12.45 9.17
CA ILE A 198 -8.50 13.65 9.93
C ILE A 198 -8.50 13.36 11.42
N LYS A 199 -9.53 12.68 11.92
CA LYS A 199 -9.63 12.30 13.32
C LYS A 199 -8.51 11.36 13.75
N MET A 200 -8.20 10.33 12.94
CA MET A 200 -7.09 9.41 13.20
C MET A 200 -5.76 10.13 13.32
N LYS A 201 -5.49 11.09 12.43
CA LYS A 201 -4.21 11.81 12.41
C LYS A 201 -4.09 12.88 13.48
N THR A 202 -5.20 13.46 13.90
CA THR A 202 -5.21 14.57 14.89
C THR A 202 -5.56 14.13 16.29
N GLY A 203 -6.22 12.98 16.48
CA GLY A 203 -6.82 12.58 17.75
C GLY A 203 -8.03 13.43 18.17
N LEU A 204 -8.52 14.33 17.29
CA LEU A 204 -9.60 15.24 17.61
C LEU A 204 -10.96 14.64 17.29
N SER A 205 -11.91 14.76 18.21
CA SER A 205 -13.30 14.34 18.01
C SER A 205 -14.11 15.35 17.17
N SER A 206 -15.29 14.97 16.71
CA SER A 206 -16.25 15.81 15.97
C SER A 206 -16.60 17.13 16.70
N ARG A 207 -16.33 17.21 18.01
CA ARG A 207 -16.52 18.45 18.77
C ARG A 207 -15.63 19.59 18.29
N HIS A 208 -14.48 19.26 17.68
CA HIS A 208 -13.47 20.22 17.27
C HIS A 208 -13.30 20.27 15.72
N LEU A 209 -13.86 19.30 15.02
CA LEU A 209 -13.67 19.16 13.58
C LEU A 209 -15.00 19.33 12.83
N LYS A 210 -14.95 20.15 11.79
CA LYS A 210 -15.99 20.25 10.79
C LYS A 210 -15.32 20.15 9.42
N VAL A 211 -15.53 19.02 8.75
CA VAL A 211 -14.92 18.73 7.47
C VAL A 211 -15.76 19.32 6.35
N ASP A 212 -15.13 20.08 5.47
CA ASP A 212 -15.70 20.60 4.23
C ASP A 212 -14.87 20.10 3.06
N VAL A 213 -15.44 19.18 2.29
CA VAL A 213 -14.78 18.56 1.13
C VAL A 213 -14.37 19.62 0.09
N SER A 214 -15.22 20.62 -0.13
CA SER A 214 -14.94 21.70 -1.09
C SER A 214 -13.75 22.54 -0.63
N ALA A 215 -13.65 22.83 0.67
CA ALA A 215 -12.51 23.54 1.23
C ALA A 215 -11.21 22.70 1.15
N ILE A 216 -11.29 21.37 1.31
CA ILE A 216 -10.14 20.47 1.12
C ILE A 216 -9.65 20.56 -0.33
N LEU A 217 -10.56 20.44 -1.30
CA LEU A 217 -10.21 20.53 -2.72
C LEU A 217 -9.60 21.89 -3.10
N ALA A 218 -10.15 22.97 -2.56
CA ALA A 218 -9.66 24.33 -2.82
C ALA A 218 -8.34 24.65 -2.09
N GLY A 219 -8.14 24.06 -0.92
CA GLY A 219 -7.01 24.35 -0.03
C GLY A 219 -5.80 23.44 -0.21
N PHE A 220 -5.81 22.52 -1.19
CA PHE A 220 -4.66 21.64 -1.42
C PHE A 220 -3.41 22.50 -1.74
N PRO A 221 -2.39 22.51 -0.90
CA PRO A 221 -1.22 23.35 -1.12
C PRO A 221 -0.51 22.93 -2.41
N GLY A 222 -0.30 23.89 -3.29
CA GLY A 222 0.63 23.73 -4.40
C GLY A 222 2.04 23.39 -3.88
N LYS A 223 2.93 23.04 -4.79
CA LYS A 223 4.32 22.70 -4.48
C LYS A 223 4.94 23.64 -3.45
N SER A 224 5.38 23.11 -2.30
CA SER A 224 6.31 23.81 -1.43
C SER A 224 7.58 22.97 -1.28
N GLU A 225 8.74 23.58 -1.54
CA GLU A 225 10.06 22.94 -1.45
C GLU A 225 10.38 22.44 -0.02
N GLU A 226 9.72 23.00 0.99
CA GLU A 226 9.88 22.61 2.39
C GLU A 226 9.18 21.28 2.71
N PHE A 227 8.19 20.93 1.92
CA PHE A 227 7.40 19.72 2.00
C PHE A 227 8.21 18.50 1.54
N ASP A 228 9.03 18.63 0.51
CA ASP A 228 9.79 17.55 -0.13
C ASP A 228 10.74 16.81 0.82
N ARG A 229 11.36 17.50 1.79
CA ARG A 229 12.39 16.91 2.64
C ARG A 229 11.88 16.00 3.77
N ARG A 230 10.65 16.19 4.22
CA ARG A 230 10.03 15.36 5.28
C ARG A 230 9.44 14.06 4.74
N TRP A 231 9.22 14.02 3.45
CA TRP A 231 8.58 12.89 2.75
C TRP A 231 9.50 11.70 2.50
N GLU A 232 10.80 11.93 2.37
CA GLU A 232 11.77 10.90 1.97
C GLU A 232 11.79 9.65 2.88
N ALA A 233 11.36 9.78 4.11
CA ALA A 233 11.39 8.72 5.10
C ALA A 233 10.01 8.14 5.50
N SER A 234 8.90 8.68 4.98
CA SER A 234 7.54 8.23 5.35
C SER A 234 7.03 7.13 4.42
N THR A 235 6.46 6.09 4.99
CA THR A 235 5.75 5.02 4.27
C THR A 235 4.38 5.46 3.78
N HIS A 236 3.83 6.54 4.35
CA HIS A 236 2.52 7.06 3.98
C HIS A 236 2.65 8.35 3.18
N PRO A 237 1.79 8.57 2.17
CA PRO A 237 1.68 9.86 1.50
C PRO A 237 1.28 10.95 2.48
N ASP A 238 1.60 12.19 2.11
CA ASP A 238 1.08 13.34 2.84
C ASP A 238 -0.45 13.29 2.92
N LEU A 239 -0.97 13.62 4.08
CA LEU A 239 -2.39 13.58 4.35
C LEU A 239 -3.19 14.44 3.36
N SER A 240 -2.63 15.60 2.97
CA SER A 240 -3.28 16.50 2.02
C SER A 240 -3.39 15.87 0.63
N LEU A 241 -2.36 15.13 0.19
CA LEU A 241 -2.39 14.41 -1.08
C LEU A 241 -3.42 13.28 -1.05
N ARG A 242 -3.47 12.50 0.04
CA ARG A 242 -4.44 11.42 0.20
C ARG A 242 -5.87 11.97 0.17
N PHE A 243 -6.15 13.03 0.91
CA PHE A 243 -7.48 13.67 0.92
C PHE A 243 -7.89 14.18 -0.45
N TRP A 244 -6.97 14.89 -1.11
CA TRP A 244 -7.24 15.40 -2.44
C TRP A 244 -7.47 14.25 -3.44
N ALA A 245 -6.64 13.19 -3.42
CA ALA A 245 -6.79 12.03 -4.30
C ALA A 245 -8.13 11.31 -4.08
N GLN A 246 -8.58 11.15 -2.83
CA GLN A 246 -9.89 10.59 -2.51
C GLN A 246 -11.03 11.48 -3.01
N ALA A 247 -10.93 12.79 -2.77
CA ALA A 247 -11.98 13.73 -3.16
C ALA A 247 -12.15 13.81 -4.69
N VAL A 248 -11.04 13.88 -5.46
CA VAL A 248 -11.13 13.87 -6.93
C VAL A 248 -11.51 12.50 -7.49
N PHE A 249 -11.12 11.39 -6.84
CA PHE A 249 -11.61 10.07 -7.21
C PHE A 249 -13.13 9.95 -7.05
N ALA A 250 -13.69 10.58 -6.01
CA ALA A 250 -15.14 10.62 -5.80
C ALA A 250 -15.92 11.38 -6.89
N GLU A 251 -15.25 12.22 -7.67
CA GLU A 251 -15.83 12.91 -8.83
C GLU A 251 -15.90 12.03 -10.08
N THR A 252 -15.21 10.88 -10.10
CA THR A 252 -15.11 10.04 -11.31
C THR A 252 -16.41 9.33 -11.67
N ASP A 253 -16.56 9.05 -12.95
CA ASP A 253 -17.63 8.21 -13.49
C ASP A 253 -17.57 6.78 -12.91
N LEU A 254 -16.35 6.24 -12.69
CA LEU A 254 -16.15 4.94 -12.04
C LEU A 254 -16.68 4.94 -10.60
N PHE A 255 -16.24 5.87 -9.73
CA PHE A 255 -16.73 5.94 -8.36
C PHE A 255 -18.24 6.14 -8.29
N ARG A 256 -18.75 7.07 -9.09
CA ARG A 256 -20.19 7.38 -9.13
C ARG A 256 -21.00 6.16 -9.57
N SER A 257 -20.55 5.46 -10.61
CA SER A 257 -21.16 4.22 -11.07
C SER A 257 -21.12 3.14 -9.95
N LEU A 258 -20.00 2.97 -9.25
CA LEU A 258 -19.86 2.06 -8.10
C LEU A 258 -20.79 2.43 -6.93
N LYS A 259 -21.21 3.67 -6.80
CA LYS A 259 -22.18 4.16 -5.82
C LYS A 259 -23.62 4.22 -6.36
N GLY A 260 -23.87 3.78 -7.59
CA GLY A 260 -25.19 3.84 -8.22
C GLY A 260 -25.62 5.23 -8.69
N LEU A 261 -24.66 6.11 -8.92
CA LEU A 261 -24.85 7.48 -9.39
C LEU A 261 -24.43 7.61 -10.86
N GLU A 262 -25.08 8.49 -11.61
CA GLU A 262 -24.74 8.75 -13.00
C GLU A 262 -23.76 9.91 -13.15
N GLY A 263 -23.06 9.95 -14.31
CA GLY A 263 -22.13 11.01 -14.69
C GLY A 263 -20.82 10.95 -13.90
N GLY A 264 -20.05 12.01 -13.98
CA GLY A 264 -18.74 12.13 -13.36
C GLY A 264 -17.67 12.47 -14.39
N ARG A 265 -16.47 12.81 -13.91
CA ARG A 265 -15.29 13.00 -14.75
C ARG A 265 -14.78 11.64 -15.24
N PRO A 266 -14.22 11.54 -16.47
CA PRO A 266 -13.61 10.28 -16.92
C PRO A 266 -12.55 9.79 -15.93
N PHE A 267 -12.66 8.55 -15.45
CA PHE A 267 -11.71 7.97 -14.49
C PHE A 267 -10.27 8.08 -14.99
N ALA A 268 -10.03 7.76 -16.27
CA ALA A 268 -8.67 7.83 -16.84
C ALA A 268 -8.08 9.26 -16.88
N GLU A 269 -8.91 10.31 -16.87
CA GLU A 269 -8.45 11.70 -16.77
C GLU A 269 -7.99 12.02 -15.35
N VAL A 270 -8.84 11.70 -14.37
CA VAL A 270 -8.54 11.91 -12.94
C VAL A 270 -7.36 11.06 -12.50
N GLU A 271 -7.23 9.83 -13.00
CA GLU A 271 -6.11 8.95 -12.72
C GLU A 271 -4.78 9.60 -13.12
N ARG A 272 -4.69 10.14 -14.33
CA ARG A 272 -3.49 10.86 -14.79
C ARG A 272 -3.19 12.11 -13.96
N GLU A 273 -4.22 12.80 -13.50
CA GLU A 273 -4.08 13.97 -12.62
C GLU A 273 -3.48 13.56 -11.26
N ILE A 274 -3.99 12.47 -10.68
CA ILE A 274 -3.46 11.91 -9.42
C ILE A 274 -2.02 11.43 -9.61
N GLU A 275 -1.71 10.71 -10.69
CA GLU A 275 -0.35 10.28 -11.02
C GLU A 275 0.62 11.46 -11.10
N GLN A 276 0.27 12.48 -11.88
CA GLN A 276 1.10 13.68 -12.03
C GLN A 276 1.37 14.35 -10.69
N ARG A 277 0.34 14.46 -9.87
CA ARG A 277 0.43 15.09 -8.55
C ARG A 277 1.25 14.23 -7.58
N PHE A 278 0.97 12.95 -7.52
CA PHE A 278 1.73 11.96 -6.73
C PHE A 278 3.22 12.02 -7.07
N LEU A 279 3.55 12.08 -8.36
CA LEU A 279 4.92 12.18 -8.84
C LEU A 279 5.56 13.56 -8.58
N SER A 280 4.76 14.63 -8.50
CA SER A 280 5.25 15.98 -8.30
C SER A 280 5.52 16.34 -6.84
N VAL A 281 4.87 15.67 -5.89
CA VAL A 281 4.92 15.95 -4.45
C VAL A 281 5.93 15.03 -3.73
N GLY A 282 7.17 14.96 -4.20
CA GLY A 282 8.26 14.25 -3.51
C GLY A 282 8.42 12.76 -3.82
N ALA A 283 7.51 12.14 -4.58
CA ALA A 283 7.81 10.97 -5.37
C ALA A 283 8.44 11.40 -6.71
N GLY A 284 8.96 12.64 -6.75
CA GLY A 284 9.39 13.29 -7.96
C GLY A 284 10.45 12.54 -8.75
N VAL A 285 10.65 12.97 -9.99
CA VAL A 285 11.59 12.46 -10.99
C VAL A 285 12.99 12.14 -10.41
N ALA A 286 13.45 12.87 -9.40
CA ALA A 286 14.70 12.59 -8.71
C ALA A 286 14.67 11.32 -7.84
N PHE A 287 13.52 10.99 -7.25
CA PHE A 287 13.36 9.78 -6.43
C PHE A 287 13.16 8.54 -7.31
N ARG A 288 12.38 8.62 -8.40
CA ARG A 288 12.32 7.55 -9.41
C ARG A 288 13.69 7.28 -10.00
N ALA A 289 14.39 8.32 -10.43
CA ALA A 289 15.74 8.16 -10.96
C ALA A 289 16.70 7.53 -9.94
N ALA A 290 16.62 7.92 -8.67
CA ALA A 290 17.46 7.33 -7.62
C ALA A 290 17.02 5.91 -7.23
N SER A 291 15.72 5.62 -7.23
CA SER A 291 15.18 4.28 -6.99
C SER A 291 15.47 3.35 -8.17
N ASP A 292 15.19 3.79 -9.39
CA ASP A 292 15.49 3.03 -10.60
C ASP A 292 16.99 2.77 -10.73
N VAL A 293 17.82 3.77 -10.47
CA VAL A 293 19.29 3.61 -10.45
C VAL A 293 19.73 2.67 -9.34
N LEU A 294 19.09 2.69 -8.17
CA LEU A 294 19.39 1.75 -7.09
C LEU A 294 18.98 0.32 -7.44
N HIS A 295 17.78 0.12 -7.99
CA HIS A 295 17.32 -1.20 -8.45
C HIS A 295 18.18 -1.71 -9.60
N GLU A 296 18.47 -0.85 -10.57
CA GLU A 296 19.37 -1.17 -11.66
C GLU A 296 20.76 -1.57 -11.12
N ALA A 297 21.29 -0.82 -10.16
CA ALA A 297 22.55 -1.15 -9.50
C ALA A 297 22.50 -2.49 -8.74
N ILE A 298 21.41 -2.74 -8.01
CA ILE A 298 21.23 -4.03 -7.31
C ILE A 298 21.08 -5.17 -8.31
N ALA A 299 20.38 -4.98 -9.45
CA ALA A 299 20.23 -6.00 -10.47
C ALA A 299 21.58 -6.39 -11.08
N TRP A 300 22.33 -5.42 -11.58
CA TRP A 300 23.62 -5.68 -12.22
C TRP A 300 24.68 -6.21 -11.23
N MET A 301 24.77 -5.61 -10.06
CA MET A 301 25.69 -6.09 -9.01
C MET A 301 25.22 -7.39 -8.38
N GLY A 302 23.91 -7.59 -8.26
CA GLY A 302 23.31 -8.81 -7.76
C GLY A 302 23.74 -10.01 -8.58
N VAL A 303 23.72 -9.93 -9.90
CA VAL A 303 24.22 -10.98 -10.79
C VAL A 303 25.70 -11.29 -10.50
N LEU A 304 26.53 -10.29 -10.26
CA LEU A 304 27.96 -10.50 -9.91
C LEU A 304 28.14 -11.16 -8.55
N VAL A 305 27.20 -10.96 -7.63
CA VAL A 305 27.20 -11.58 -6.31
C VAL A 305 26.74 -13.03 -6.34
N ILE A 306 25.69 -13.33 -7.11
CA ILE A 306 25.04 -14.65 -7.07
C ILE A 306 25.62 -15.64 -8.08
N SER A 307 26.20 -15.20 -9.20
CA SER A 307 26.71 -16.08 -10.25
C SER A 307 28.24 -16.04 -10.39
N ASP A 308 28.89 -17.20 -10.66
CA ASP A 308 30.34 -17.33 -10.91
C ASP A 308 30.71 -17.30 -12.37
N ASP A 309 29.81 -17.75 -13.24
CA ASP A 309 30.06 -17.98 -14.68
C ASP A 309 29.14 -17.15 -15.58
N GLY A 310 28.23 -16.37 -15.00
CA GLY A 310 27.21 -15.59 -15.70
C GLY A 310 25.95 -16.39 -15.99
N ILE A 311 25.87 -17.63 -15.52
CA ILE A 311 24.66 -18.45 -15.56
C ILE A 311 24.00 -18.36 -14.18
N VAL A 312 22.85 -17.72 -14.13
CA VAL A 312 22.05 -17.58 -12.91
C VAL A 312 21.02 -18.69 -12.91
N ASP A 313 21.04 -19.54 -11.87
CA ASP A 313 20.08 -20.63 -11.73
C ASP A 313 18.70 -20.10 -11.23
N ASP A 314 17.67 -20.97 -11.23
CA ASP A 314 16.32 -20.57 -10.86
C ASP A 314 16.20 -20.10 -9.41
N LYS A 315 17.01 -20.62 -8.50
CA LYS A 315 17.04 -20.21 -7.08
C LYS A 315 17.70 -18.86 -6.92
N GLU A 316 18.84 -18.66 -7.58
CA GLU A 316 19.56 -17.40 -7.62
C GLU A 316 18.74 -16.30 -8.26
N LYS A 317 18.06 -16.61 -9.39
CA LYS A 317 17.13 -15.71 -10.06
C LYS A 317 15.95 -15.35 -9.17
N ALA A 318 15.35 -16.34 -8.48
CA ALA A 318 14.25 -16.10 -7.56
C ALA A 318 14.67 -15.21 -6.38
N ALA A 319 15.91 -15.38 -5.86
CA ALA A 319 16.46 -14.48 -4.87
C ALA A 319 16.58 -13.04 -5.42
N LEU A 320 17.17 -12.87 -6.61
CA LEU A 320 17.35 -11.55 -7.23
C LEU A 320 16.01 -10.84 -7.49
N ILE A 321 14.98 -11.57 -7.94
CA ILE A 321 13.61 -11.05 -8.16
C ILE A 321 13.04 -10.42 -6.89
N GLN A 322 13.32 -10.96 -5.72
CA GLN A 322 12.84 -10.41 -4.45
C GLN A 322 13.38 -9.01 -4.15
N TYR A 323 14.56 -8.67 -4.68
CA TYR A 323 15.21 -7.38 -4.43
C TYR A 323 14.94 -6.33 -5.51
N VAL A 324 14.73 -6.75 -6.76
CA VAL A 324 14.64 -5.81 -7.89
C VAL A 324 13.40 -6.00 -8.75
N GLY A 325 12.56 -6.98 -8.45
CA GLY A 325 11.41 -7.35 -9.27
C GLY A 325 11.80 -8.14 -10.53
N VAL A 326 10.77 -8.68 -11.21
CA VAL A 326 10.94 -9.61 -12.34
C VAL A 326 11.67 -8.96 -13.51
N ILE A 327 11.27 -7.75 -13.89
CA ILE A 327 11.78 -7.05 -15.09
C ILE A 327 13.29 -6.83 -15.00
N TRP A 328 13.75 -6.23 -13.92
CA TRP A 328 15.18 -5.95 -13.70
C TRP A 328 16.01 -7.22 -13.54
N ALA A 329 15.48 -8.23 -12.84
CA ALA A 329 16.16 -9.50 -12.66
C ALA A 329 16.30 -10.25 -14.00
N GLU A 330 15.24 -10.30 -14.80
CA GLU A 330 15.27 -10.96 -16.12
C GLU A 330 16.25 -10.27 -17.07
N ASP A 331 16.20 -8.94 -17.17
CA ASP A 331 17.09 -8.18 -18.04
C ASP A 331 18.57 -8.41 -17.64
N ALA A 332 18.89 -8.33 -16.37
CA ALA A 332 20.27 -8.52 -15.88
C ALA A 332 20.75 -9.98 -16.10
N CYS A 333 19.90 -10.99 -15.81
CA CYS A 333 20.25 -12.39 -16.02
C CYS A 333 20.40 -12.74 -17.50
N ASP A 334 19.50 -12.24 -18.36
CA ASP A 334 19.57 -12.45 -19.81
C ASP A 334 20.78 -11.76 -20.44
N TYR A 335 21.12 -10.57 -19.96
CA TYR A 335 22.31 -9.87 -20.41
C TYR A 335 23.58 -10.63 -20.00
N ALA A 336 23.64 -11.12 -18.75
CA ALA A 336 24.76 -11.92 -18.26
C ALA A 336 24.97 -13.17 -19.11
N ARG A 337 23.90 -13.88 -19.43
CA ARG A 337 23.92 -15.09 -20.27
C ARG A 337 24.43 -14.81 -21.67
N ARG A 338 24.07 -13.65 -22.26
CA ARG A 338 24.45 -13.28 -23.64
C ARG A 338 25.87 -12.70 -23.74
N HIS A 339 26.31 -11.96 -22.73
CA HIS A 339 27.53 -11.12 -22.80
C HIS A 339 28.60 -11.45 -21.77
N GLY A 340 28.29 -12.31 -20.79
CA GLY A 340 29.18 -12.74 -19.71
C GLY A 340 29.42 -11.70 -18.63
N LEU A 341 29.99 -12.14 -17.50
CA LEU A 341 30.15 -11.32 -16.27
C LEU A 341 31.00 -10.06 -16.47
N LYS A 342 32.01 -10.07 -17.35
CA LYS A 342 32.80 -8.85 -17.64
C LYS A 342 31.97 -7.72 -18.25
N ALA A 343 30.93 -8.06 -19.02
CA ALA A 343 30.02 -7.08 -19.57
C ALA A 343 29.05 -6.56 -18.48
N VAL A 344 28.57 -7.45 -17.60
CA VAL A 344 27.77 -7.10 -16.43
C VAL A 344 28.53 -6.16 -15.49
N GLU A 345 29.80 -6.46 -15.21
CA GLU A 345 30.68 -5.61 -14.37
C GLU A 345 30.80 -4.19 -14.97
N ARG A 346 31.00 -4.09 -16.27
CA ARG A 346 31.05 -2.78 -16.96
C ARG A 346 29.76 -2.00 -16.78
N ARG A 347 28.62 -2.68 -16.97
CA ARG A 347 27.30 -2.07 -16.82
C ARG A 347 27.05 -1.63 -15.40
N ALA A 348 27.37 -2.48 -14.41
CA ALA A 348 27.29 -2.16 -12.99
C ALA A 348 28.09 -0.90 -12.64
N LYS A 349 29.33 -0.78 -13.15
CA LYS A 349 30.17 0.41 -12.97
C LYS A 349 29.54 1.68 -13.52
N GLU A 350 28.90 1.62 -14.68
CA GLU A 350 28.22 2.77 -15.28
C GLU A 350 27.01 3.23 -14.43
N VAL A 351 26.23 2.27 -13.95
CA VAL A 351 25.00 2.54 -13.16
C VAL A 351 25.32 3.04 -11.75
N ILE A 352 26.44 2.62 -11.15
CA ILE A 352 26.83 3.06 -9.79
C ILE A 352 27.38 4.48 -9.78
N LYS A 353 27.94 4.98 -10.86
CA LYS A 353 28.49 6.35 -10.91
C LYS A 353 27.53 7.44 -10.42
N PRO A 354 26.25 7.48 -10.84
CA PRO A 354 25.28 8.43 -10.30
C PRO A 354 25.06 8.26 -8.80
N LEU A 355 25.13 7.04 -8.27
CA LEU A 355 24.97 6.77 -6.83
C LEU A 355 26.15 7.28 -6.00
N ALA A 356 27.34 7.47 -6.60
CA ALA A 356 28.46 8.08 -5.92
C ALA A 356 28.19 9.53 -5.48
N ALA A 357 27.35 10.25 -6.23
CA ALA A 357 26.90 11.61 -5.91
C ALA A 357 25.77 11.65 -4.88
N THR A 358 25.12 10.49 -4.58
CA THR A 358 24.04 10.42 -3.58
C THR A 358 24.62 10.26 -2.17
N GLY A 359 23.87 10.76 -1.17
CA GLY A 359 24.32 10.72 0.23
C GLY A 359 24.58 9.31 0.76
N GLY A 360 25.35 9.19 1.84
CA GLY A 360 25.81 7.93 2.44
C GLY A 360 24.70 6.91 2.79
N ARG A 361 23.44 7.33 2.88
CA ARG A 361 22.30 6.44 3.11
C ARG A 361 22.01 5.53 1.92
N THR A 362 22.03 6.04 0.68
CA THR A 362 21.79 5.23 -0.54
C THR A 362 22.90 4.19 -0.73
N ARG A 363 24.14 4.58 -0.46
CA ARG A 363 25.29 3.67 -0.48
C ARG A 363 25.14 2.54 0.52
N LYS A 364 24.77 2.86 1.76
CA LYS A 364 24.53 1.88 2.82
C LYS A 364 23.40 0.91 2.47
N ARG A 365 22.36 1.40 1.81
CA ARG A 365 21.26 0.58 1.31
C ARG A 365 21.71 -0.40 0.23
N LEU A 366 22.44 0.07 -0.78
CA LEU A 366 22.99 -0.79 -1.82
C LEU A 366 23.81 -1.93 -1.21
N GLU A 367 24.72 -1.60 -0.29
CA GLU A 367 25.56 -2.59 0.40
C GLU A 367 24.71 -3.59 1.20
N GLN A 368 23.71 -3.12 1.95
CA GLN A 368 22.81 -3.98 2.72
C GLN A 368 21.98 -4.92 1.84
N SER A 369 21.41 -4.40 0.75
CA SER A 369 20.63 -5.21 -0.19
C SER A 369 21.48 -6.31 -0.83
N LEU A 370 22.68 -5.98 -1.28
CA LEU A 370 23.60 -6.95 -1.88
C LEU A 370 24.09 -7.99 -0.88
N ARG A 371 24.31 -7.62 0.38
CA ARG A 371 24.69 -8.54 1.46
C ARG A 371 23.55 -9.52 1.77
N SER A 372 22.32 -9.03 1.87
CA SER A 372 21.14 -9.87 2.09
C SER A 372 20.89 -10.80 0.91
N LEU A 373 20.97 -10.29 -0.31
CA LEU A 373 20.88 -11.11 -1.53
C LEU A 373 21.93 -12.23 -1.57
N ALA A 374 23.20 -11.91 -1.22
CA ALA A 374 24.27 -12.90 -1.14
C ALA A 374 23.94 -14.01 -0.15
N LYS A 375 23.38 -13.68 1.00
CA LYS A 375 22.94 -14.63 2.02
C LYS A 375 21.80 -15.51 1.52
N ASP A 376 20.77 -14.92 0.90
CA ASP A 376 19.60 -15.65 0.41
C ASP A 376 19.94 -16.59 -0.75
N ALA A 377 20.91 -16.20 -1.59
CA ALA A 377 21.46 -17.02 -2.66
C ALA A 377 22.49 -18.06 -2.18
N GLY A 378 22.96 -17.97 -0.92
CA GLY A 378 24.04 -18.83 -0.40
C GLY A 378 25.43 -18.48 -0.94
N SER A 379 25.64 -17.22 -1.30
CA SER A 379 26.87 -16.71 -1.98
C SER A 379 27.63 -15.68 -1.12
N GLU A 380 27.55 -15.75 0.20
CA GLU A 380 28.12 -14.77 1.13
C GLU A 380 29.62 -14.49 0.91
N GLN A 381 30.42 -15.52 0.59
CA GLN A 381 31.83 -15.36 0.32
C GLN A 381 32.14 -14.48 -0.91
N LYS A 382 31.21 -14.41 -1.87
CA LYS A 382 31.35 -13.56 -3.05
C LYS A 382 31.10 -12.09 -2.74
N PHE A 383 30.22 -11.83 -1.78
CA PHE A 383 29.93 -10.46 -1.34
C PHE A 383 31.18 -9.78 -0.77
N ASP A 384 31.99 -10.48 0.00
CA ASP A 384 33.21 -9.90 0.60
C ASP A 384 34.23 -9.47 -0.47
N LYS A 385 34.32 -10.19 -1.59
CA LYS A 385 35.13 -9.79 -2.74
C LYS A 385 34.56 -8.57 -3.46
N LEU A 386 33.24 -8.52 -3.59
CA LEU A 386 32.55 -7.41 -4.24
C LEU A 386 32.52 -6.16 -3.35
N ALA A 387 32.52 -6.30 -2.03
CA ALA A 387 32.56 -5.19 -1.08
C ALA A 387 33.88 -4.37 -1.21
N ALA A 388 34.97 -5.01 -1.57
CA ALA A 388 36.21 -4.32 -1.90
C ALA A 388 36.08 -3.47 -3.16
N LEU A 389 35.50 -4.02 -4.24
CA LEU A 389 35.21 -3.30 -5.46
C LEU A 389 34.18 -2.15 -5.23
N LEU A 390 33.16 -2.38 -4.43
CA LEU A 390 32.20 -1.35 -4.04
C LEU A 390 32.83 -0.19 -3.31
N LYS A 391 33.78 -0.46 -2.43
CA LYS A 391 34.50 0.55 -1.67
C LYS A 391 35.30 1.47 -2.59
N ASP A 392 35.97 0.92 -3.58
CA ASP A 392 36.74 1.69 -4.59
C ASP A 392 35.80 2.54 -5.47
N PHE A 393 34.60 2.01 -5.81
CA PHE A 393 33.63 2.74 -6.61
C PHE A 393 32.89 3.84 -5.85
N LEU A 394 32.71 3.66 -4.56
CA LEU A 394 31.97 4.59 -3.72
C LEU A 394 32.88 5.63 -3.06
N SER A 395 34.20 5.42 -3.04
CA SER A 395 35.19 6.38 -2.49
C SER A 395 35.47 7.55 -3.44
N GLY A 396 35.23 7.39 -4.73
CA GLY A 396 35.29 8.52 -5.69
C GLY A 396 36.73 8.94 -6.03
N ASP A 397 37.72 8.02 -5.96
CA ASP A 397 39.06 8.20 -6.49
C ASP A 397 39.20 7.71 -7.94
#